data_27d27d28f3d9f54902cb86a727be2335
#
_entry.id   27d27d28f3d9f54902cb86a727be2335
#
_cell.length_a   1.000
_cell.length_b   1.000
_cell.length_c   1.000
_cell.angle_alpha   90.00
_cell.angle_beta   90.00
_cell.angle_gamma   90.00
#
_symmetry.space_group_name_H-M   'P 1'
#
loop_
_entity.id
_entity.type
_entity.pdbx_description
1 polymer ?
#
loop_
_entity_poly.entity_id
_entity_poly.type
_entity_poly.pdbx_seq_one_letter_code
_entity_poly.pdbx_strand_id
1 'polypeptide(L)'
;MAKDIESERWPRLMRAETARKYVDLGPEVFRREIVRSLPAVILGGRRHFDRTDLDKWIEQKLGRHLAERERDWLGEIDADLQDQG
;
A
#
# COMPACT_ATOMS: atom_id res chain seq x y z
N MET A 1 5.08 -9.51 -20.69
CA MET A 1 3.94 -9.08 -21.47
C MET A 1 2.83 -8.53 -20.61
N ALA A 2 2.21 -9.35 -19.81
CA ALA A 2 1.17 -8.88 -18.92
C ALA A 2 1.68 -7.81 -17.96
N LYS A 3 2.92 -7.95 -17.50
CA LYS A 3 3.52 -6.97 -16.61
C LYS A 3 3.66 -5.61 -17.28
N ASP A 4 4.07 -5.61 -18.54
CA ASP A 4 4.24 -4.36 -19.27
C ASP A 4 2.93 -3.65 -19.44
N ILE A 5 1.89 -4.42 -19.73
CA ILE A 5 0.56 -3.88 -19.91
C ILE A 5 0.07 -3.31 -18.58
N GLU A 6 0.29 -4.01 -17.48
CA GLU A 6 -0.12 -3.54 -16.17
C GLU A 6 0.62 -2.28 -15.78
N SER A 7 1.91 -2.21 -16.06
CA SER A 7 2.69 -1.01 -15.77
C SER A 7 2.16 0.18 -16.54
N GLU A 8 1.74 -0.03 -17.77
CA GLU A 8 1.20 1.03 -18.58
C GLU A 8 -0.18 1.48 -18.10
N ARG A 9 -0.90 0.59 -17.47
CA ARG A 9 -2.24 0.92 -16.95
C ARG A 9 -2.17 1.92 -15.79
N TRP A 10 -1.06 1.98 -15.10
CA TRP A 10 -0.93 2.82 -13.93
C TRP A 10 0.01 3.98 -14.24
N PRO A 11 -0.54 5.15 -14.57
CA PRO A 11 0.30 6.31 -14.85
C PRO A 11 1.06 6.73 -13.60
N ARG A 12 2.13 7.46 -13.81
CA ARG A 12 2.94 7.90 -12.69
C ARG A 12 2.16 8.82 -11.76
N LEU A 13 1.35 9.72 -12.32
CA LEU A 13 0.48 10.58 -11.52
C LEU A 13 -0.94 10.07 -11.66
N MET A 14 -1.55 9.78 -10.56
CA MET A 14 -2.89 9.19 -10.51
C MET A 14 -3.83 10.05 -9.70
N ARG A 15 -5.01 10.28 -10.24
CA ARG A 15 -6.05 10.93 -9.46
C ARG A 15 -6.41 10.02 -8.28
N ALA A 16 -7.07 10.61 -7.28
CA ALA A 16 -7.41 9.89 -6.07
C ALA A 16 -8.12 8.57 -6.36
N GLU A 17 -9.07 8.59 -7.28
CA GLU A 17 -9.81 7.38 -7.61
C GLU A 17 -8.91 6.29 -8.17
N THR A 18 -8.02 6.66 -9.09
CA THR A 18 -7.10 5.71 -9.68
C THR A 18 -6.08 5.22 -8.66
N ALA A 19 -5.55 6.15 -7.85
CA ALA A 19 -4.60 5.78 -6.80
C ALA A 19 -5.23 4.83 -5.80
N ARG A 20 -6.49 5.05 -5.47
CA ARG A 20 -7.21 4.16 -4.56
C ARG A 20 -7.29 2.75 -5.12
N LYS A 21 -7.54 2.63 -6.41
CA LYS A 21 -7.57 1.32 -7.07
C LYS A 21 -6.19 0.69 -7.11
N TYR A 22 -5.17 1.52 -7.29
CA TYR A 22 -3.80 1.03 -7.35
C TYR A 22 -3.39 0.35 -6.04
N VAL A 23 -3.76 0.95 -4.92
CA VAL A 23 -3.47 0.37 -3.61
C VAL A 23 -4.61 -0.52 -3.11
N ASP A 24 -5.70 -0.59 -3.86
CA ASP A 24 -6.84 -1.45 -3.57
C ASP A 24 -7.42 -1.22 -2.17
N LEU A 25 -7.68 0.04 -1.87
CA LEU A 25 -8.28 0.41 -0.58
C LEU A 25 -9.66 0.99 -0.79
N GLY A 26 -10.51 0.83 0.20
CA GLY A 26 -11.79 1.49 0.21
C GLY A 26 -11.62 3.00 0.36
N PRO A 27 -12.66 3.79 0.02
CA PRO A 27 -12.52 5.25 0.03
C PRO A 27 -12.18 5.83 1.39
N GLU A 28 -12.73 5.28 2.46
CA GLU A 28 -12.46 5.80 3.79
C GLU A 28 -11.04 5.49 4.24
N VAL A 29 -10.59 4.27 4.00
CA VAL A 29 -9.24 3.86 4.36
C VAL A 29 -8.23 4.63 3.53
N PHE A 30 -8.49 4.79 2.24
CA PHE A 30 -7.62 5.55 1.37
C PHE A 30 -7.47 6.99 1.88
N ARG A 31 -8.59 7.62 2.23
CA ARG A 31 -8.55 8.99 2.74
C ARG A 31 -7.75 9.07 4.02
N ARG A 32 -7.99 8.15 4.93
CA ARG A 32 -7.34 8.16 6.22
C ARG A 32 -5.86 7.87 6.12
N GLU A 33 -5.48 6.88 5.31
CA GLU A 33 -4.11 6.42 5.25
C GLU A 33 -3.27 7.15 4.21
N ILE A 34 -3.81 7.40 3.04
CA ILE A 34 -3.04 7.94 1.92
C ILE A 34 -3.15 9.46 1.85
N VAL A 35 -4.37 9.99 1.83
CA VAL A 35 -4.57 11.42 1.61
C VAL A 35 -3.91 12.23 2.72
N ARG A 36 -3.90 11.73 3.92
CA ARG A 36 -3.29 12.44 5.05
C ARG A 36 -1.77 12.25 5.10
N SER A 37 -1.27 11.17 4.56
CA SER A 37 0.13 10.81 4.71
C SER A 37 0.99 11.21 3.53
N LEU A 38 0.45 11.22 2.33
CA LEU A 38 1.22 11.46 1.13
C LEU A 38 0.92 12.83 0.54
N PRO A 39 1.95 13.46 -0.03
CA PRO A 39 1.73 14.74 -0.71
C PRO A 39 0.93 14.50 -1.99
N ALA A 40 0.15 15.49 -2.35
CA ALA A 40 -0.63 15.45 -3.58
C ALA A 40 -0.23 16.63 -4.45
N VAL A 41 -0.21 16.41 -5.75
CA VAL A 41 0.02 17.45 -6.73
C VAL A 41 -1.33 17.88 -7.29
N ILE A 42 -1.60 19.16 -7.27
CA ILE A 42 -2.86 19.67 -7.80
C ILE A 42 -2.69 20.00 -9.26
N LEU A 43 -3.37 19.27 -10.10
CA LEU A 43 -3.35 19.49 -11.54
C LEU A 43 -4.78 19.54 -12.03
N GLY A 44 -5.11 20.61 -12.77
CA GLY A 44 -6.46 20.78 -13.26
C GLY A 44 -7.50 20.82 -12.14
N GLY A 45 -7.13 21.35 -10.97
CA GLY A 45 -8.02 21.43 -9.83
C GLY A 45 -8.25 20.13 -9.11
N ARG A 46 -7.51 19.09 -9.44
CA ARG A 46 -7.69 17.77 -8.84
C ARG A 46 -6.39 17.29 -8.23
N ARG A 47 -6.52 16.53 -7.15
CA ARG A 47 -5.37 15.93 -6.48
C ARG A 47 -4.86 14.76 -7.28
N HIS A 48 -3.54 14.72 -7.45
CA HIS A 48 -2.87 13.61 -8.10
C HIS A 48 -1.81 13.09 -7.15
N PHE A 49 -1.66 11.78 -7.12
CA PHE A 49 -0.67 11.12 -6.28
C PHE A 49 0.40 10.49 -7.15
N ASP A 50 1.65 10.68 -6.76
CA ASP A 50 2.77 10.10 -7.49
C ASP A 50 2.83 8.61 -7.18
N ARG A 51 2.92 7.79 -8.21
CA ARG A 51 3.01 6.34 -8.05
C ARG A 51 4.21 5.95 -7.19
N THR A 52 5.31 6.69 -7.31
CA THR A 52 6.49 6.42 -6.52
C THR A 52 6.21 6.59 -5.03
N ASP A 53 5.46 7.63 -4.68
CA ASP A 53 5.07 7.85 -3.29
C ASP A 53 4.14 6.74 -2.80
N LEU A 54 3.23 6.31 -3.65
CA LEU A 54 2.35 5.20 -3.30
C LEU A 54 3.14 3.91 -3.09
N ASP A 55 4.10 3.65 -3.96
CA ASP A 55 4.95 2.47 -3.83
C ASP A 55 5.75 2.51 -2.53
N LYS A 56 6.29 3.67 -2.18
CA LYS A 56 7.02 3.83 -0.93
C LYS A 56 6.12 3.59 0.27
N TRP A 57 4.90 4.11 0.20
CA TRP A 57 3.93 3.88 1.26
C TRP A 57 3.64 2.39 1.42
N ILE A 58 3.45 1.71 0.29
CA ILE A 58 3.20 0.27 0.29
C ILE A 58 4.39 -0.45 0.91
N GLU A 59 5.60 -0.09 0.51
CA GLU A 59 6.79 -0.74 1.04
C GLU A 59 6.94 -0.53 2.53
N GLN A 60 6.63 0.67 3.01
CA GLN A 60 6.68 0.95 4.44
C GLN A 60 5.70 0.10 5.22
N LYS A 61 4.47 0.01 4.71
CA LYS A 61 3.46 -0.81 5.35
C LYS A 61 3.83 -2.28 5.29
N LEU A 62 4.31 -2.72 4.14
CA LEU A 62 4.70 -4.10 3.95
C LEU A 62 5.90 -4.46 4.82
N GLY A 63 6.88 -3.56 4.89
CA GLY A 63 8.05 -3.79 5.73
C GLY A 63 7.69 -3.88 7.20
N ARG A 64 6.85 -2.97 7.67
CA ARG A 64 6.38 -3.02 9.06
C ARG A 64 5.58 -4.30 9.29
N HIS A 65 4.72 -4.64 8.35
CA HIS A 65 3.90 -5.83 8.48
C HIS A 65 4.74 -7.09 8.49
N LEU A 66 5.77 -7.15 7.65
CA LEU A 66 6.67 -8.29 7.64
C LEU A 66 7.45 -8.40 8.94
N ALA A 67 7.88 -7.28 9.49
CA ALA A 67 8.59 -7.30 10.77
C ALA A 67 7.67 -7.80 11.88
N GLU A 68 6.43 -7.35 11.88
CA GLU A 68 5.45 -7.83 12.85
C GLU A 68 5.15 -9.31 12.63
N ARG A 69 5.04 -9.72 11.38
CA ARG A 69 4.78 -11.12 11.07
C ARG A 69 5.96 -12.01 11.47
N GLU A 70 7.16 -11.53 11.32
CA GLU A 70 8.32 -12.29 11.75
C GLU A 70 8.27 -12.53 13.25
N ARG A 71 7.97 -11.50 14.01
CA ARG A 71 7.86 -11.64 15.45
C ARG A 71 6.68 -12.52 15.83
N ASP A 72 5.55 -12.33 15.17
CA ASP A 72 4.39 -13.16 15.40
C ASP A 72 4.65 -14.60 14.99
N TRP A 73 5.37 -14.76 13.89
CA TRP A 73 5.69 -16.09 13.39
C TRP A 73 6.56 -16.85 14.38
N LEU A 74 7.55 -16.16 14.94
CA LEU A 74 8.39 -16.76 15.96
C LEU A 74 7.56 -17.09 17.20
N GLY A 75 6.68 -16.18 17.57
CA GLY A 75 5.78 -16.44 18.68
C GLY A 75 4.80 -17.56 18.39
N GLU A 76 4.32 -17.62 17.16
CA GLU A 76 3.42 -18.68 16.74
C GLU A 76 4.11 -20.04 16.77
N ILE A 77 5.37 -20.08 16.37
CA ILE A 77 6.13 -21.32 16.43
C ILE A 77 6.21 -21.80 17.87
N ASP A 78 6.53 -20.89 18.77
CA ASP A 78 6.56 -21.21 20.19
C ASP A 78 5.20 -21.63 20.69
N ALA A 79 4.16 -20.90 20.29
CA ALA A 79 2.81 -21.21 20.67
C ALA A 79 2.37 -22.55 20.11
N ASP A 80 2.71 -22.82 18.87
CA ASP A 80 2.39 -24.10 18.24
C ASP A 80 3.07 -25.25 18.98
N LEU A 81 4.32 -25.05 19.32
CA LEU A 81 5.07 -26.05 20.05
C LEU A 81 4.47 -26.29 21.44
N GLN A 82 3.93 -25.25 22.03
CA GLN A 82 3.32 -25.32 23.36
C GLN A 82 1.88 -25.79 23.31
N ASP A 83 1.12 -25.22 22.38
CA ASP A 83 -0.32 -25.50 22.32
C ASP A 83 -0.63 -26.81 21.62
N GLN A 84 0.08 -27.09 20.55
CA GLN A 84 -0.16 -28.28 19.77
C GLN A 84 0.76 -29.41 20.15
N GLY A 85 1.82 -29.06 20.83
CA GLY A 85 2.76 -30.04 21.34
C GLY A 85 2.27 -30.78 22.54
#